data_9aabd470fbb2b50a8957ca41d92c2709
#
_entry.id   9aabd470fbb2b50a8957ca41d92c2709
#
_cell.length_a   1.000
_cell.length_b   1.000
_cell.length_c   1.000
_cell.angle_alpha   90.00
_cell.angle_beta   90.00
_cell.angle_gamma   90.00
#
_symmetry.space_group_name_H-M   'P 1'
#
loop_
_entity.id
_entity.type
_entity.pdbx_description
1 polymer ?
#
loop_
_entity_poly.entity_id
_entity_poly.type
_entity_poly.pdbx_seq_one_letter_code
_entity_poly.pdbx_strand_id
1 'polypeptide(L)'
;MLGLLADPTRAKILYALDVVEELCVGDLAMALGSTEDSVGYGLRVLRTAGLVSPRKQGRTVFYRLAEGFPEPLREHCLRALVELSRRVEQEN
;
A
#
# COMPACT_ATOMS: atom_id res chain seq x y z
N MET A 1 2.28 3.11 -15.00
CA MET A 1 1.27 3.26 -13.93
C MET A 1 0.65 1.92 -13.52
N LEU A 2 0.11 1.18 -14.48
CA LEU A 2 -0.48 -0.13 -14.19
C LEU A 2 0.53 -1.12 -13.61
N GLY A 3 1.77 -1.09 -14.09
CA GLY A 3 2.83 -1.95 -13.56
C GLY A 3 3.14 -1.68 -12.09
N LEU A 4 2.98 -0.44 -11.65
CA LEU A 4 3.20 -0.06 -10.26
C LEU A 4 2.22 -0.76 -9.33
N LEU A 5 0.97 -0.91 -9.76
CA LEU A 5 -0.09 -1.51 -8.96
C LEU A 5 -0.26 -3.01 -9.24
N ALA A 6 0.54 -3.56 -10.14
CA ALA A 6 0.50 -4.99 -10.43
C ALA A 6 1.08 -5.82 -9.27
N ASP A 7 1.94 -5.23 -8.45
CA ASP A 7 2.49 -5.89 -7.27
C ASP A 7 1.42 -5.91 -6.17
N PRO A 8 1.01 -7.10 -5.70
CA PRO A 8 -0.01 -7.19 -4.66
C PRO A 8 0.35 -6.45 -3.38
N THR A 9 1.62 -6.43 -3.01
CA THR A 9 2.07 -5.76 -1.79
C THR A 9 1.82 -4.26 -1.87
N ARG A 10 2.14 -3.65 -3.02
CA ARG A 10 1.92 -2.21 -3.20
C ARG A 10 0.44 -1.85 -3.18
N ALA A 11 -0.40 -2.65 -3.84
CA ALA A 11 -1.84 -2.43 -3.82
C ALA A 11 -2.40 -2.54 -2.39
N LYS A 12 -1.94 -3.52 -1.63
CA LYS A 12 -2.37 -3.70 -0.24
C LYS A 12 -1.93 -2.53 0.65
N ILE A 13 -0.72 -2.02 0.44
CA ILE A 13 -0.23 -0.86 1.19
C ILE A 13 -1.15 0.34 0.97
N LEU A 14 -1.48 0.62 -0.28
CA LEU A 14 -2.35 1.76 -0.61
C LEU A 14 -3.74 1.58 -0.01
N TYR A 15 -4.28 0.38 -0.07
CA TYR A 15 -5.58 0.09 0.53
C TYR A 15 -5.54 0.31 2.04
N ALA A 16 -4.51 -0.21 2.72
CA ALA A 16 -4.38 -0.05 4.16
C ALA A 16 -4.30 1.42 4.56
N LEU A 17 -3.58 2.23 3.79
CA LEU A 17 -3.45 3.66 4.07
C LEU A 17 -4.71 4.46 3.71
N ASP A 18 -5.57 3.89 2.90
CA ASP A 18 -6.87 4.50 2.62
C ASP A 18 -7.84 4.27 3.79
N VAL A 19 -7.73 3.10 4.44
CA VAL A 19 -8.60 2.74 5.55
C VAL A 19 -8.10 3.34 6.87
N VAL A 20 -6.78 3.27 7.10
CA VAL A 20 -6.14 3.82 8.31
C VAL A 20 -5.25 4.98 7.90
N GLU A 21 -5.50 6.14 8.42
CA GLU A 21 -4.87 7.38 7.97
C GLU A 21 -3.35 7.33 7.92
N GLU A 22 -2.70 6.78 8.94
CA GLU A 22 -1.25 6.67 8.99
C GLU A 22 -0.82 5.33 9.58
N LEU A 23 0.23 4.73 9.01
CA LEU A 23 0.82 3.50 9.54
C LEU A 23 2.34 3.53 9.31
N CYS A 24 3.08 2.98 10.28
CA CYS A 24 4.52 2.79 10.10
C CYS A 24 4.78 1.45 9.40
N VAL A 25 6.04 1.24 8.99
CA VAL A 25 6.43 0.01 8.26
C VAL A 25 6.10 -1.25 9.07
N GLY A 26 6.41 -1.23 10.36
CA GLY A 26 6.15 -2.41 11.22
C GLY A 26 4.67 -2.75 11.29
N ASP A 27 3.83 -1.73 11.47
CA ASP A 27 2.37 -1.94 11.53
C ASP A 27 1.82 -2.42 10.19
N LEU A 28 2.32 -1.88 9.09
CA LEU A 28 1.91 -2.32 7.75
C LEU A 28 2.32 -3.77 7.51
N ALA A 29 3.55 -4.12 7.86
CA ALA A 29 4.03 -5.49 7.67
C ALA A 29 3.18 -6.48 8.45
N MET A 30 2.84 -6.14 9.69
CA MET A 30 1.98 -6.98 10.52
C MET A 30 0.59 -7.10 9.94
N ALA A 31 -0.01 -5.98 9.56
CA ALA A 31 -1.37 -5.96 9.01
C ALA A 31 -1.48 -6.72 7.69
N LEU A 32 -0.43 -6.68 6.87
CA LEU A 32 -0.45 -7.32 5.56
C LEU A 32 0.12 -8.73 5.55
N GLY A 33 0.62 -9.20 6.70
CA GLY A 33 1.26 -10.51 6.74
C GLY A 33 2.51 -10.59 5.88
N SER A 34 3.24 -9.48 5.77
CA SER A 34 4.44 -9.37 4.96
C SER A 34 5.64 -9.02 5.83
N THR A 35 6.83 -9.03 5.24
CA THR A 35 8.05 -8.63 5.95
C THR A 35 8.22 -7.12 5.89
N GLU A 36 8.94 -6.56 6.86
CA GLU A 36 9.26 -5.13 6.86
C GLU A 36 10.09 -4.74 5.63
N ASP A 37 10.98 -5.63 5.19
CA ASP A 37 11.80 -5.38 4.00
C ASP A 37 10.94 -5.24 2.76
N SER A 38 9.98 -6.14 2.60
CA SER A 38 9.07 -6.12 1.45
C SER A 38 8.20 -4.86 1.45
N VAL A 39 7.62 -4.53 2.62
CA VAL A 39 6.79 -3.34 2.77
C VAL A 39 7.62 -2.08 2.58
N GLY A 40 8.82 -2.05 3.16
CA GLY A 40 9.72 -0.90 3.02
C GLY A 40 10.08 -0.62 1.58
N TYR A 41 10.36 -1.67 0.81
CA TYR A 41 10.64 -1.54 -0.62
C TYR A 41 9.41 -1.00 -1.36
N GLY A 42 8.24 -1.55 -1.08
CA GLY A 42 6.99 -1.09 -1.69
C GLY A 42 6.71 0.38 -1.40
N LEU A 43 6.91 0.79 -0.15
CA LEU A 43 6.72 2.19 0.24
C LEU A 43 7.70 3.12 -0.47
N ARG A 44 8.94 2.67 -0.67
CA ARG A 44 9.93 3.47 -1.40
C ARG A 44 9.49 3.69 -2.84
N VAL A 45 9.00 2.65 -3.50
CA VAL A 45 8.51 2.74 -4.87
C VAL A 45 7.31 3.69 -4.93
N LEU A 46 6.37 3.53 -4.01
CA LEU A 46 5.17 4.37 -3.97
C LEU A 46 5.50 5.83 -3.67
N ARG A 47 6.47 6.07 -2.80
CA ARG A 47 6.92 7.42 -2.48
C ARG A 47 7.54 8.08 -3.70
N THR A 48 8.39 7.34 -4.43
CA THR A 48 9.02 7.85 -5.64
C THR A 48 7.96 8.22 -6.68
N ALA A 49 6.86 7.46 -6.72
CA ALA A 49 5.75 7.74 -7.63
C ALA A 49 4.83 8.87 -7.14
N GLY A 50 5.07 9.39 -5.93
CA GLY A 50 4.26 10.48 -5.39
C GLY A 50 2.92 10.05 -4.81
N LEU A 51 2.75 8.77 -4.51
CA LEU A 51 1.47 8.25 -4.02
C LEU A 51 1.37 8.17 -2.51
N VAL A 52 2.50 8.15 -1.80
CA VAL A 52 2.52 8.16 -0.34
C VAL A 52 3.49 9.22 0.15
N SER A 53 3.25 9.72 1.36
CA SER A 53 4.10 10.73 2.00
C SER A 53 4.57 10.22 3.36
N PRO A 54 5.86 10.38 3.68
CA PRO A 54 6.36 10.02 5.00
C PRO A 54 6.21 11.18 5.98
N ARG A 55 6.04 10.85 7.25
CA ARG A 55 6.06 11.83 8.34
C ARG A 55 6.88 11.24 9.47
N LYS A 56 7.99 11.88 9.78
CA LYS A 56 8.87 11.42 10.85
C LYS A 56 8.38 11.95 12.20
N GLN A 57 8.30 11.06 13.18
CA GLN A 57 7.99 11.44 14.55
C GLN A 57 8.94 10.67 15.47
N GLY A 58 9.89 11.36 16.05
CA GLY A 58 10.94 10.72 16.82
C GLY A 58 11.76 9.82 15.91
N ARG A 59 11.85 8.55 16.26
CA ARG A 59 12.59 7.55 15.46
C ARG A 59 11.69 6.78 14.51
N THR A 60 10.39 7.04 14.55
CA THR A 60 9.42 6.32 13.74
C THR A 60 9.01 7.16 12.55
N VAL A 61 8.89 6.52 11.38
CA VAL A 61 8.37 7.17 10.18
C VAL A 61 7.00 6.57 9.89
N PHE A 62 6.01 7.44 9.85
CA PHE A 62 4.64 7.06 9.48
C PHE A 62 4.40 7.43 8.02
N TYR A 63 3.61 6.64 7.35
CA TYR A 63 3.27 6.86 5.94
C TYR A 63 1.77 7.07 5.81
N ARG A 64 1.39 7.91 4.86
CA ARG A 64 -0.01 8.17 4.54
C ARG A 64 -0.13 8.39 3.04
N LEU A 65 -1.35 8.33 2.54
CA LEU A 65 -1.59 8.66 1.14
C LEU A 65 -1.23 10.12 0.91
N ALA A 66 -0.58 10.40 -0.22
CA ALA A 66 -0.19 11.76 -0.56
C ALA A 66 -1.43 12.62 -0.80
N GLU A 67 -1.32 13.93 -0.52
CA GLU A 67 -2.37 14.87 -0.86
C GLU A 67 -2.60 14.84 -2.38
N GLY A 68 -3.85 14.88 -2.79
CA GLY A 68 -4.17 14.80 -4.20
C GLY A 68 -4.05 13.42 -4.80
N PHE A 69 -4.04 12.38 -3.97
CA PHE A 69 -4.03 11.01 -4.46
C PHE A 69 -5.22 10.82 -5.42
N PRO A 70 -4.96 10.37 -6.67
CA PRO A 70 -6.03 10.31 -7.68
C PRO A 70 -7.10 9.28 -7.34
N GLU A 71 -8.36 9.69 -7.38
CA GLU A 71 -9.49 8.78 -7.14
C GLU A 71 -9.51 7.56 -8.08
N PRO A 72 -9.22 7.72 -9.39
CA PRO A 72 -9.15 6.55 -10.26
C PRO A 72 -8.15 5.50 -9.81
N LEU A 73 -7.04 5.91 -9.20
CA LEU A 73 -6.05 4.97 -8.67
C LEU A 73 -6.56 4.25 -7.44
N ARG A 74 -7.33 4.94 -6.60
CA ARG A 74 -7.96 4.32 -5.43
C ARG A 74 -8.88 3.19 -5.86
N GLU A 75 -9.76 3.47 -6.81
CA GLU A 75 -10.66 2.46 -7.34
C GLU A 75 -9.90 1.29 -7.94
N HIS A 76 -8.82 1.58 -8.66
CA HIS A 76 -8.00 0.55 -9.28
C HIS A 76 -7.37 -0.35 -8.22
N CYS A 77 -6.89 0.21 -7.13
CA CYS A 77 -6.31 -0.56 -6.03
C CYS A 77 -7.35 -1.50 -5.41
N LEU A 78 -8.55 -0.99 -5.18
CA LEU A 78 -9.64 -1.79 -4.63
C LEU A 78 -10.01 -2.94 -5.56
N ARG A 79 -10.09 -2.67 -6.85
CA ARG A 79 -10.39 -3.69 -7.85
C ARG A 79 -9.30 -4.76 -7.88
N ALA A 80 -8.04 -4.34 -7.82
CA ALA A 80 -6.91 -5.26 -7.83
C ALA A 80 -6.97 -6.20 -6.64
N LEU A 81 -7.33 -5.70 -5.45
CA LEU A 81 -7.46 -6.51 -4.26
C LEU A 81 -8.63 -7.49 -4.36
N VAL A 82 -9.75 -7.03 -4.90
CA VAL A 82 -10.91 -7.90 -5.10
C VAL A 82 -10.57 -9.03 -6.06
N GLU A 83 -9.86 -8.72 -7.14
CA GLU A 83 -9.44 -9.74 -8.11
C GLU A 83 -8.51 -10.77 -7.47
N LEU A 84 -7.57 -10.32 -6.65
CA LEU A 84 -6.66 -11.23 -5.94
C LEU A 84 -7.43 -12.14 -5.00
N SER A 85 -8.40 -11.59 -4.28
CA SER A 85 -9.26 -12.38 -3.37
C SER A 85 -10.04 -13.43 -4.14
N ARG A 86 -10.59 -13.07 -5.28
CA ARG A 86 -11.35 -14.00 -6.13
C ARG A 86 -10.47 -15.14 -6.65
N ARG A 87 -9.23 -14.81 -7.06
CA ARG A 87 -8.30 -15.83 -7.53
C ARG A 87 -7.97 -16.84 -6.44
N VAL A 88 -7.73 -16.37 -5.24
CA VAL A 88 -7.43 -17.24 -4.11
C VAL A 88 -8.62 -18.18 -3.84
N GLU A 89 -9.83 -17.64 -3.85
CA GLU A 89 -11.05 -18.44 -3.64
C GLU A 89 -11.25 -19.47 -4.75
N GLN A 90 -10.96 -19.10 -6.00
CA GLN A 90 -11.13 -20.00 -7.13
C GLN A 90 -10.10 -21.13 -7.14
N GLU A 91 -8.91 -20.88 -6.64
CA GLU A 91 -7.85 -21.89 -6.60
C GLU A 91 -8.08 -22.93 -5.50
N ASN A 92 -8.90 -22.62 -4.54
CA ASN A 92 -9.27 -23.54 -3.46
C ASN A 92 -10.51 -24.33 -3.78
#